data_58b01cfba8c5623538848b949c57a1c5
#
_entry.id   58b01cfba8c5623538848b949c57a1c5
#
_cell.length_a   1.000
_cell.length_b   1.000
_cell.length_c   1.000
_cell.angle_alpha   90.00
_cell.angle_beta   90.00
_cell.angle_gamma   90.00
#
_symmetry.space_group_name_H-M   'P 1'
#
loop_
_entity.id
_entity.type
_entity.pdbx_description
1 polymer ?
#
loop_
_entity_poly.entity_id
_entity_poly.type
_entity_poly.pdbx_seq_one_letter_code
_entity_poly.pdbx_strand_id
1 'polypeptide(L)'
;MLLFAACQQAPTGQEGALTVVNPVDNNAQPTVIYLVRHAEKDISDPGNQDPDLTSAGVARAEALRSLLEGQQVDALYATKYMRTKNTLKPIAESAQLEVQQYEAHDFKGITEKLLQNHAGQTVVVAGHSNTLLPLVEALGAKRPVSDISEQQYDYIFKVTVAPNGTATVETDKYGATSN
;
A
#
# COMPACT_ATOMS: atom_id res chain seq x y z
N MET A 1 -79.89 21.89 8.11
CA MET A 1 -79.12 20.69 7.79
C MET A 1 -77.66 21.16 7.63
N LEU A 2 -76.86 21.07 8.70
CA LEU A 2 -75.47 21.47 8.70
C LEU A 2 -74.58 20.21 8.60
N LEU A 3 -73.77 20.14 7.58
CA LEU A 3 -72.78 19.06 7.39
C LEU A 3 -71.44 19.56 7.96
N PHE A 4 -70.96 18.88 9.00
CA PHE A 4 -69.63 19.05 9.55
C PHE A 4 -68.63 18.19 8.72
N ALA A 5 -67.70 18.83 8.08
CA ALA A 5 -66.54 18.14 7.47
C ALA A 5 -65.43 18.02 8.54
N ALA A 6 -65.07 16.81 8.89
CA ALA A 6 -63.94 16.51 9.76
C ALA A 6 -62.66 16.40 8.94
N CYS A 7 -61.70 17.32 9.16
CA CYS A 7 -60.32 17.17 8.68
C CYS A 7 -59.58 16.14 9.51
N GLN A 8 -59.21 15.02 8.90
CA GLN A 8 -58.26 14.09 9.48
C GLN A 8 -56.84 14.51 9.10
N GLN A 9 -56.02 14.84 10.11
CA GLN A 9 -54.60 15.03 10.00
C GLN A 9 -53.90 13.65 9.94
N ALA A 10 -53.13 13.41 8.88
CA ALA A 10 -52.26 12.25 8.76
C ALA A 10 -51.02 12.42 9.68
N PRO A 11 -50.53 11.34 10.29
CA PRO A 11 -49.30 11.39 11.09
C PRO A 11 -48.09 11.46 10.15
N THR A 12 -47.23 12.44 10.35
CA THR A 12 -45.92 12.53 9.73
C THR A 12 -45.01 11.41 10.27
N GLY A 13 -44.87 10.34 9.50
CA GLY A 13 -43.91 9.28 9.76
C GLY A 13 -42.49 9.80 9.52
N GLN A 14 -41.71 9.82 10.59
CA GLN A 14 -40.27 10.07 10.55
C GLN A 14 -39.64 8.80 9.95
N GLU A 15 -39.26 8.83 8.67
CA GLU A 15 -38.43 7.77 8.06
C GLU A 15 -37.03 7.80 8.70
N GLY A 16 -36.82 6.90 9.63
CA GLY A 16 -35.48 6.58 10.13
C GLY A 16 -34.67 6.00 8.97
N ALA A 17 -33.61 6.71 8.59
CA ALA A 17 -32.64 6.21 7.63
C ALA A 17 -32.05 4.90 8.19
N LEU A 18 -32.45 3.77 7.60
CA LEU A 18 -31.82 2.47 7.83
C LEU A 18 -30.42 2.55 7.23
N THR A 19 -29.42 2.70 8.10
CA THR A 19 -28.01 2.44 7.71
C THR A 19 -27.93 0.97 7.31
N VAL A 20 -27.85 0.72 6.02
CA VAL A 20 -27.55 -0.61 5.48
C VAL A 20 -26.10 -0.93 5.86
N VAL A 21 -25.88 -1.56 6.97
CA VAL A 21 -24.62 -2.23 7.29
C VAL A 21 -24.54 -3.44 6.36
N ASN A 22 -23.78 -3.31 5.27
CA ASN A 22 -23.48 -4.48 4.45
C ASN A 22 -22.81 -5.52 5.35
N PRO A 23 -23.28 -6.77 5.34
CA PRO A 23 -22.61 -7.84 6.11
C PRO A 23 -21.18 -7.95 5.61
N VAL A 24 -20.21 -7.95 6.52
CA VAL A 24 -18.81 -8.25 6.21
C VAL A 24 -18.81 -9.65 5.60
N ASP A 25 -18.37 -9.75 4.35
CA ASP A 25 -18.22 -11.06 3.70
C ASP A 25 -17.09 -11.81 4.43
N ASN A 26 -17.47 -12.77 5.25
CA ASN A 26 -16.54 -13.58 6.04
C ASN A 26 -15.59 -14.43 5.17
N ASN A 27 -15.80 -14.51 3.86
CA ASN A 27 -14.92 -15.15 2.88
C ASN A 27 -13.98 -14.18 2.17
N ALA A 28 -14.10 -12.86 2.39
CA ALA A 28 -13.21 -11.89 1.76
C ALA A 28 -11.78 -12.07 2.27
N GLN A 29 -10.83 -12.17 1.33
CA GLN A 29 -9.41 -12.31 1.65
C GLN A 29 -8.84 -10.97 2.14
N PRO A 30 -7.85 -11.00 3.05
CA PRO A 30 -7.14 -9.78 3.44
C PRO A 30 -6.32 -9.22 2.28
N THR A 31 -6.20 -7.90 2.22
CA THR A 31 -5.26 -7.23 1.32
C THR A 31 -3.86 -7.28 1.92
N VAL A 32 -2.88 -7.77 1.18
CA VAL A 32 -1.49 -7.85 1.61
C VAL A 32 -0.66 -6.81 0.84
N ILE A 33 0.04 -5.95 1.57
CA ILE A 33 0.86 -4.88 0.99
C ILE A 33 2.29 -5.02 1.48
N TYR A 34 3.22 -5.34 0.57
CA TYR A 34 4.65 -5.32 0.85
C TYR A 34 5.20 -3.93 0.57
N LEU A 35 5.78 -3.30 1.58
CA LEU A 35 6.39 -1.98 1.50
C LEU A 35 7.91 -2.12 1.59
N VAL A 36 8.63 -1.62 0.59
CA VAL A 36 10.09 -1.62 0.55
C VAL A 36 10.63 -0.24 0.22
N ARG A 37 11.80 0.09 0.74
CA ARG A 37 12.57 1.24 0.26
C ARG A 37 13.17 0.90 -1.11
N HIS A 38 13.34 1.92 -1.97
CA HIS A 38 14.17 1.74 -3.16
C HIS A 38 15.54 1.16 -2.77
N ALA A 39 16.10 0.33 -3.61
CA ALA A 39 17.42 -0.25 -3.41
C ALA A 39 18.55 0.79 -3.55
N GLU A 40 19.80 0.39 -3.35
CA GLU A 40 20.97 1.26 -3.35
C GLU A 40 21.10 2.06 -4.65
N LYS A 41 21.00 3.38 -4.54
CA LYS A 41 21.13 4.32 -5.66
C LYS A 41 22.57 4.72 -5.92
N ASP A 42 22.90 5.01 -7.17
CA ASP A 42 24.19 5.59 -7.54
C ASP A 42 24.30 7.05 -7.07
N ILE A 43 25.29 7.31 -6.23
CA ILE A 43 25.60 8.65 -5.69
C ILE A 43 26.90 9.23 -6.23
N SER A 44 27.47 8.64 -7.29
CA SER A 44 28.76 9.06 -7.87
C SER A 44 28.69 10.44 -8.53
N ASP A 45 27.51 10.82 -9.03
CA ASP A 45 27.24 12.15 -9.58
C ASP A 45 26.27 12.93 -8.66
N PRO A 46 26.76 13.88 -7.83
CA PRO A 46 25.90 14.69 -6.96
C PRO A 46 24.92 15.60 -7.72
N GLY A 47 25.16 15.87 -9.00
CA GLY A 47 24.28 16.67 -9.87
C GLY A 47 23.08 15.87 -10.39
N ASN A 48 23.14 14.55 -10.36
CA ASN A 48 22.07 13.70 -10.84
C ASN A 48 20.89 13.68 -9.86
N GLN A 49 19.76 14.26 -10.25
CA GLN A 49 18.55 14.36 -9.41
C GLN A 49 17.71 13.08 -9.41
N ASP A 50 17.93 12.17 -10.36
CA ASP A 50 17.21 10.89 -10.46
C ASP A 50 18.19 9.73 -10.75
N PRO A 51 19.09 9.42 -9.80
CA PRO A 51 20.06 8.35 -9.97
C PRO A 51 19.40 6.98 -10.05
N ASP A 52 19.97 6.13 -10.88
CA ASP A 52 19.61 4.73 -11.00
C ASP A 52 20.22 3.88 -9.87
N LEU A 53 19.98 2.58 -9.89
CA LEU A 53 20.53 1.64 -8.94
C LEU A 53 22.01 1.35 -9.20
N THR A 54 22.76 1.14 -8.13
CA THR A 54 24.08 0.52 -8.21
C THR A 54 23.97 -0.99 -8.51
N SER A 55 25.10 -1.65 -8.75
CA SER A 55 25.13 -3.12 -8.85
C SER A 55 24.58 -3.81 -7.59
N ALA A 56 24.85 -3.25 -6.40
CA ALA A 56 24.29 -3.74 -5.14
C ALA A 56 22.77 -3.56 -5.11
N GLY A 57 22.26 -2.41 -5.59
CA GLY A 57 20.83 -2.13 -5.71
C GLY A 57 20.13 -3.08 -6.68
N VAL A 58 20.75 -3.40 -7.82
CA VAL A 58 20.23 -4.41 -8.76
C VAL A 58 20.16 -5.80 -8.10
N ALA A 59 21.22 -6.20 -7.38
CA ALA A 59 21.22 -7.47 -6.66
C ALA A 59 20.14 -7.52 -5.56
N ARG A 60 19.86 -6.40 -4.88
CA ARG A 60 18.76 -6.30 -3.91
C ARG A 60 17.38 -6.39 -4.60
N ALA A 61 17.19 -5.77 -5.74
CA ALA A 61 15.95 -5.89 -6.51
C ALA A 61 15.67 -7.35 -6.92
N GLU A 62 16.71 -8.09 -7.33
CA GLU A 62 16.61 -9.53 -7.61
C GLU A 62 16.33 -10.37 -6.34
N ALA A 63 16.93 -9.99 -5.20
CA ALA A 63 16.65 -10.64 -3.92
C ALA A 63 15.17 -10.43 -3.51
N LEU A 64 14.60 -9.26 -3.76
CA LEU A 64 13.17 -8.98 -3.53
C LEU A 64 12.30 -9.88 -4.41
N ARG A 65 12.60 -9.99 -5.70
CA ARG A 65 11.90 -10.91 -6.60
C ARG A 65 11.95 -12.35 -6.09
N SER A 66 13.14 -12.81 -5.69
CA SER A 66 13.32 -14.18 -5.17
C SER A 66 12.59 -14.41 -3.85
N LEU A 67 12.52 -13.42 -2.95
CA LEU A 67 11.77 -13.51 -1.70
C LEU A 67 10.26 -13.69 -1.96
N LEU A 68 9.74 -13.05 -3.01
CA LEU A 68 8.33 -13.10 -3.37
C LEU A 68 8.02 -14.22 -4.39
N GLU A 69 8.98 -15.07 -4.71
CA GLU A 69 8.77 -16.21 -5.61
C GLU A 69 7.71 -17.16 -5.02
N GLY A 70 6.74 -17.54 -5.85
CA GLY A 70 5.59 -18.35 -5.42
C GLY A 70 4.45 -17.56 -4.79
N GLN A 71 4.63 -16.27 -4.50
CA GLN A 71 3.54 -15.36 -4.13
C GLN A 71 2.85 -14.84 -5.40
N GLN A 72 1.52 -14.87 -5.42
CA GLN A 72 0.80 -14.15 -6.46
C GLN A 72 0.87 -12.65 -6.14
N VAL A 73 1.62 -11.90 -6.93
CA VAL A 73 1.64 -10.43 -6.88
C VAL A 73 0.68 -9.91 -7.94
N ASP A 74 -0.26 -9.04 -7.55
CA ASP A 74 -1.35 -8.56 -8.42
C ASP A 74 -1.10 -7.13 -8.92
N ALA A 75 -0.34 -6.31 -8.20
CA ALA A 75 -0.01 -4.94 -8.60
C ALA A 75 1.31 -4.45 -8.01
N LEU A 76 1.92 -3.48 -8.71
CA LEU A 76 3.18 -2.85 -8.33
C LEU A 76 3.03 -1.33 -8.36
N TYR A 77 3.50 -0.66 -7.29
CA TYR A 77 3.48 0.80 -7.18
C TYR A 77 4.86 1.34 -6.85
N ALA A 78 5.30 2.36 -7.58
CA ALA A 78 6.54 3.08 -7.32
C ALA A 78 6.32 4.58 -7.42
N THR A 79 7.17 5.37 -6.78
CA THR A 79 7.23 6.81 -7.03
C THR A 79 7.81 7.08 -8.42
N LYS A 80 7.79 8.34 -8.86
CA LYS A 80 8.28 8.73 -10.20
C LYS A 80 9.75 8.39 -10.49
N TYR A 81 10.57 8.16 -9.46
CA TYR A 81 12.02 8.04 -9.56
C TYR A 81 12.47 6.68 -10.12
N MET A 82 13.54 6.72 -10.93
CA MET A 82 14.14 5.53 -11.54
C MET A 82 14.49 4.46 -10.49
N ARG A 83 15.12 4.85 -9.39
CA ARG A 83 15.51 3.94 -8.30
C ARG A 83 14.34 3.14 -7.71
N THR A 84 13.15 3.75 -7.54
CA THR A 84 11.96 3.03 -7.04
C THR A 84 11.38 2.10 -8.10
N LYS A 85 11.28 2.55 -9.35
CA LYS A 85 10.81 1.74 -10.47
C LYS A 85 11.72 0.54 -10.72
N ASN A 86 13.04 0.76 -10.74
CA ASN A 86 14.03 -0.28 -11.00
C ASN A 86 14.17 -1.28 -9.84
N THR A 87 13.82 -0.90 -8.61
CA THR A 87 13.69 -1.85 -7.48
C THR A 87 12.59 -2.88 -7.73
N LEU A 88 11.49 -2.50 -8.40
CA LEU A 88 10.39 -3.41 -8.72
C LEU A 88 10.50 -4.08 -10.10
N LYS A 89 11.44 -3.64 -10.94
CA LYS A 89 11.57 -4.11 -12.32
C LYS A 89 11.68 -5.63 -12.44
N PRO A 90 12.50 -6.36 -11.65
CA PRO A 90 12.58 -7.82 -11.76
C PRO A 90 11.24 -8.53 -11.44
N ILE A 91 10.46 -8.00 -10.50
CA ILE A 91 9.11 -8.53 -10.20
C ILE A 91 8.17 -8.22 -11.37
N ALA A 92 8.20 -6.98 -11.87
CA ALA A 92 7.36 -6.55 -12.99
C ALA A 92 7.56 -7.45 -14.23
N GLU A 93 8.81 -7.75 -14.57
CA GLU A 93 9.17 -8.62 -15.70
C GLU A 93 8.72 -10.06 -15.46
N SER A 94 8.95 -10.63 -14.27
CA SER A 94 8.59 -12.01 -13.97
C SER A 94 7.08 -12.24 -13.85
N ALA A 95 6.34 -11.28 -13.31
CA ALA A 95 4.88 -11.33 -13.15
C ALA A 95 4.12 -10.75 -14.35
N GLN A 96 4.81 -10.18 -15.34
CA GLN A 96 4.22 -9.48 -16.49
C GLN A 96 3.27 -8.33 -16.06
N LEU A 97 3.68 -7.57 -15.03
CA LEU A 97 2.92 -6.45 -14.47
C LEU A 97 3.57 -5.11 -14.84
N GLU A 98 2.74 -4.07 -14.99
CA GLU A 98 3.21 -2.70 -15.10
C GLU A 98 3.42 -2.09 -13.72
N VAL A 99 4.50 -1.29 -13.56
CA VAL A 99 4.74 -0.51 -12.36
C VAL A 99 3.93 0.78 -12.44
N GLN A 100 2.89 0.89 -11.62
CA GLN A 100 2.04 2.07 -11.53
C GLN A 100 2.72 3.16 -10.71
N GLN A 101 2.52 4.42 -11.10
CA GLN A 101 3.10 5.55 -10.37
C GLN A 101 2.16 6.07 -9.29
N TYR A 102 2.76 6.45 -8.14
CA TYR A 102 2.07 7.19 -7.08
C TYR A 102 2.91 8.38 -6.59
N GLU A 103 2.27 9.35 -5.94
CA GLU A 103 2.94 10.51 -5.34
C GLU A 103 3.42 10.18 -3.92
N ALA A 104 4.72 10.35 -3.66
CA ALA A 104 5.43 9.85 -2.48
C ALA A 104 4.83 10.30 -1.12
N HIS A 105 4.22 11.48 -1.06
CA HIS A 105 3.64 12.06 0.15
C HIS A 105 2.11 12.12 0.13
N ASP A 106 1.47 11.61 -0.90
CA ASP A 106 0.00 11.45 -0.94
C ASP A 106 -0.40 10.11 -0.30
N PHE A 107 -0.20 10.02 1.02
CA PHE A 107 -0.52 8.81 1.78
C PHE A 107 -2.01 8.44 1.71
N LYS A 108 -2.88 9.44 1.65
CA LYS A 108 -4.33 9.21 1.51
C LYS A 108 -4.64 8.61 0.14
N GLY A 109 -4.18 9.23 -0.94
CA GLY A 109 -4.47 8.77 -2.30
C GLY A 109 -3.92 7.38 -2.59
N ILE A 110 -2.68 7.06 -2.15
CA ILE A 110 -2.14 5.72 -2.33
C ILE A 110 -2.91 4.68 -1.49
N THR A 111 -3.23 4.98 -0.23
CA THR A 111 -4.00 4.08 0.64
C THR A 111 -5.37 3.78 0.05
N GLU A 112 -6.10 4.80 -0.43
CA GLU A 112 -7.39 4.62 -1.10
C GLU A 112 -7.25 3.72 -2.33
N LYS A 113 -6.25 3.93 -3.19
CA LYS A 113 -5.98 3.07 -4.36
C LYS A 113 -5.73 1.62 -3.96
N LEU A 114 -4.88 1.40 -2.95
CA LEU A 114 -4.51 0.06 -2.50
C LEU A 114 -5.72 -0.70 -1.95
N LEU A 115 -6.54 -0.05 -1.12
CA LEU A 115 -7.66 -0.72 -0.44
C LEU A 115 -8.92 -0.83 -1.29
N GLN A 116 -9.16 0.11 -2.23
CA GLN A 116 -10.36 0.06 -3.08
C GLN A 116 -10.15 -0.78 -4.34
N ASN A 117 -8.97 -0.65 -5.00
CA ASN A 117 -8.73 -1.32 -6.27
C ASN A 117 -8.11 -2.71 -6.12
N HIS A 118 -7.52 -3.01 -4.95
CA HIS A 118 -6.77 -4.24 -4.69
C HIS A 118 -7.25 -4.99 -3.44
N ALA A 119 -8.54 -4.86 -3.09
CA ALA A 119 -9.12 -5.60 -1.98
C ALA A 119 -8.94 -7.11 -2.17
N GLY A 120 -8.37 -7.79 -1.17
CA GLY A 120 -8.09 -9.23 -1.21
C GLY A 120 -6.90 -9.64 -2.08
N GLN A 121 -6.12 -8.68 -2.59
CA GLN A 121 -4.97 -8.90 -3.47
C GLN A 121 -3.64 -8.65 -2.74
N THR A 122 -2.55 -9.05 -3.38
CA THR A 122 -1.19 -8.79 -2.92
C THR A 122 -0.54 -7.70 -3.78
N VAL A 123 -0.07 -6.64 -3.14
CA VAL A 123 0.55 -5.48 -3.80
C VAL A 123 1.95 -5.23 -3.25
N VAL A 124 2.88 -4.83 -4.12
CA VAL A 124 4.22 -4.40 -3.71
C VAL A 124 4.40 -2.91 -4.00
N VAL A 125 4.86 -2.15 -3.01
CA VAL A 125 5.05 -0.70 -3.09
C VAL A 125 6.51 -0.36 -2.78
N ALA A 126 7.19 0.31 -3.70
CA ALA A 126 8.52 0.85 -3.49
C ALA A 126 8.45 2.35 -3.18
N GLY A 127 9.00 2.74 -2.03
CA GLY A 127 9.04 4.12 -1.55
C GLY A 127 10.42 4.56 -1.06
N HIS A 128 10.44 5.44 -0.06
CA HIS A 128 11.64 6.07 0.48
C HIS A 128 11.71 5.87 2.00
N SER A 129 12.91 6.03 2.61
CA SER A 129 13.13 5.92 4.06
C SER A 129 12.10 6.71 4.88
N ASN A 130 11.83 7.94 4.45
CA ASN A 130 10.93 8.87 5.14
C ASN A 130 9.43 8.69 4.81
N THR A 131 9.06 7.81 3.87
CA THR A 131 7.65 7.63 3.45
C THR A 131 7.06 6.28 3.83
N LEU A 132 7.88 5.25 4.07
CA LEU A 132 7.39 3.89 4.35
C LEU A 132 6.62 3.81 5.67
N LEU A 133 7.21 4.33 6.75
CA LEU A 133 6.57 4.26 8.07
C LEU A 133 5.28 5.10 8.15
N PRO A 134 5.21 6.33 7.60
CA PRO A 134 3.95 7.04 7.44
C PRO A 134 2.90 6.29 6.60
N LEU A 135 3.32 5.54 5.58
CA LEU A 135 2.39 4.73 4.79
C LEU A 135 1.86 3.51 5.57
N VAL A 136 2.70 2.86 6.39
CA VAL A 136 2.25 1.81 7.33
C VAL A 136 1.15 2.34 8.25
N GLU A 137 1.34 3.54 8.80
CA GLU A 137 0.36 4.20 9.68
C GLU A 137 -0.92 4.60 8.92
N ALA A 138 -0.79 5.11 7.69
CA ALA A 138 -1.94 5.45 6.85
C ALA A 138 -2.79 4.23 6.46
N LEU A 139 -2.17 3.06 6.35
CA LEU A 139 -2.87 1.77 6.15
C LEU A 139 -3.57 1.27 7.43
N GLY A 140 -3.40 1.96 8.56
CA GLY A 140 -4.05 1.63 9.84
C GLY A 140 -3.23 0.70 10.74
N ALA A 141 -1.99 0.34 10.36
CA ALA A 141 -1.12 -0.48 11.18
C ALA A 141 -0.25 0.38 12.11
N LYS A 142 0.19 -0.20 13.23
CA LYS A 142 1.09 0.48 14.16
C LYS A 142 2.51 0.54 13.57
N ARG A 143 3.17 1.70 13.69
CA ARG A 143 4.58 1.87 13.31
C ARG A 143 5.47 0.80 13.94
N PRO A 144 6.19 -0.03 13.15
CA PRO A 144 6.92 -1.19 13.69
C PRO A 144 8.32 -0.86 14.21
N VAL A 145 8.95 0.20 13.67
CA VAL A 145 10.29 0.69 14.07
C VAL A 145 10.25 2.21 14.22
N SER A 146 11.19 2.78 14.95
CA SER A 146 11.22 4.23 15.18
C SER A 146 11.58 5.03 13.94
N ASP A 147 12.56 4.54 13.16
CA ASP A 147 13.08 5.20 11.96
C ASP A 147 13.74 4.20 11.00
N ILE A 148 13.99 4.65 9.76
CA ILE A 148 14.77 3.94 8.75
C ILE A 148 15.89 4.88 8.30
N SER A 149 17.14 4.53 8.64
CA SER A 149 18.29 5.35 8.30
C SER A 149 18.56 5.37 6.77
N GLU A 150 19.31 6.36 6.31
CA GLU A 150 19.67 6.47 4.89
C GLU A 150 20.58 5.32 4.38
N GLN A 151 21.17 4.55 5.26
CA GLN A 151 21.99 3.38 4.94
C GLN A 151 21.18 2.07 4.98
N GLN A 152 19.95 2.09 5.50
CA GLN A 152 19.09 0.91 5.63
C GLN A 152 18.22 0.69 4.40
N TYR A 153 18.53 -0.34 3.63
CA TYR A 153 17.80 -0.74 2.40
C TYR A 153 17.13 -2.11 2.52
N ASP A 154 17.40 -2.84 3.59
CA ASP A 154 17.03 -4.25 3.74
C ASP A 154 15.66 -4.50 4.41
N TYR A 155 14.99 -3.47 4.90
CA TYR A 155 13.65 -3.62 5.49
C TYR A 155 12.58 -3.97 4.43
N ILE A 156 11.74 -4.93 4.79
CA ILE A 156 10.46 -5.19 4.14
C ILE A 156 9.36 -5.21 5.22
N PHE A 157 8.31 -4.44 4.99
CA PHE A 157 7.13 -4.42 5.86
C PHE A 157 5.97 -5.06 5.12
N LYS A 158 5.42 -6.13 5.71
CA LYS A 158 4.21 -6.78 5.21
C LYS A 158 3.03 -6.26 6.02
N VAL A 159 2.25 -5.36 5.43
CA VAL A 159 1.00 -4.88 6.01
C VAL A 159 -0.13 -5.75 5.51
N THR A 160 -0.92 -6.29 6.45
CA THR A 160 -2.11 -7.09 6.15
C THR A 160 -3.32 -6.33 6.64
N VAL A 161 -4.22 -5.98 5.72
CA VAL A 161 -5.48 -5.28 6.02
C VAL A 161 -6.63 -6.26 5.84
N ALA A 162 -7.28 -6.60 6.94
CA ALA A 162 -8.44 -7.49 6.93
C ALA A 162 -9.68 -6.80 6.32
N PRO A 163 -10.68 -7.55 5.85
CA PRO A 163 -11.90 -6.99 5.25
C PRO A 163 -12.67 -6.04 6.19
N ASN A 164 -12.52 -6.21 7.50
CA ASN A 164 -13.09 -5.31 8.50
C ASN A 164 -12.29 -4.03 8.75
N GLY A 165 -11.22 -3.79 7.99
CA GLY A 165 -10.33 -2.64 8.11
C GLY A 165 -9.25 -2.75 9.19
N THR A 166 -9.18 -3.85 9.96
CA THR A 166 -8.09 -4.06 10.92
C THR A 166 -6.79 -4.32 10.18
N ALA A 167 -5.74 -3.56 10.51
CA ALA A 167 -4.43 -3.69 9.90
C ALA A 167 -3.37 -4.18 10.89
N THR A 168 -2.49 -5.05 10.42
CA THR A 168 -1.30 -5.52 11.13
C THR A 168 -0.07 -5.34 10.27
N VAL A 169 1.12 -5.28 10.89
CA VAL A 169 2.39 -5.20 10.17
C VAL A 169 3.39 -6.21 10.73
N GLU A 170 4.01 -6.94 9.83
CA GLU A 170 5.16 -7.80 10.09
C GLU A 170 6.41 -7.12 9.50
N THR A 171 7.53 -7.19 10.19
CA THR A 171 8.80 -6.59 9.75
C THR A 171 9.81 -7.71 9.54
N ASP A 172 10.45 -7.69 8.38
CA ASP A 172 11.53 -8.62 8.05
C ASP A 172 12.66 -7.90 7.28
N LYS A 173 13.66 -8.63 6.92
CA LYS A 173 14.85 -8.18 6.19
C LYS A 173 15.04 -9.03 4.93
N TYR A 174 15.57 -8.41 3.84
CA TYR A 174 15.83 -9.12 2.61
C TYR A 174 17.12 -8.65 1.92
N GLY A 175 17.70 -9.51 1.11
CA GLY A 175 18.95 -9.24 0.41
C GLY A 175 20.15 -9.13 1.35
N ALA A 176 21.18 -8.40 0.91
CA ALA A 176 22.35 -8.16 1.73
C ALA A 176 22.02 -7.29 2.94
N THR A 177 22.61 -7.58 4.11
CA THR A 177 22.46 -6.75 5.31
C THR A 177 22.95 -5.33 5.06
N SER A 178 22.14 -4.34 5.40
CA SER A 178 22.53 -2.93 5.38
C SER A 178 22.83 -2.43 6.80
N ASN A 179 23.76 -1.49 6.91
CA ASN A 179 24.24 -0.94 8.19
C ASN A 179 23.32 0.16 8.74
#